data_482f220bde0e5883b0e655d5a167e518
#
_entry.id   482f220bde0e5883b0e655d5a167e518
#
_cell.length_a   1.000
_cell.length_b   1.000
_cell.length_c   1.000
_cell.angle_alpha   90.00
_cell.angle_beta   90.00
_cell.angle_gamma   90.00
#
_symmetry.space_group_name_H-M   'P 1'
#
loop_
_entity.id
_entity.type
_entity.pdbx_description
1 polymer ?
#
loop_
_entity_poly.entity_id
_entity_poly.type
_entity_poly.pdbx_seq_one_letter_code
_entity_poly.pdbx_strand_id
1 'polypeptide(L)'
;MTRLFRTSVTLFFGLHLTFFTLALGQDGEPTDTRVTHGPMLGRPAADSMSLWLRTARPGKVVVFYGTDKNDLSKTATLKSTSIDRDNTGILTLRGLKPNTRYHYRIADHQLSGSFRTLPRSADFRNASGNPEGLFNFRFEFACGNNQRGGGDSAGPTLPVFDTLNALVRDKVNFAILNGDWL
;
A
#
# COMPACT_ATOMS: atom_id res chain seq x y z
N MET A 1 -66.19 -71.73 26.37
CA MET A 1 -65.23 -70.99 27.23
C MET A 1 -64.12 -70.43 26.31
N THR A 2 -64.30 -69.20 25.86
CA THR A 2 -63.43 -68.58 24.87
C THR A 2 -62.60 -67.44 25.57
N ARG A 3 -61.30 -67.59 25.67
CA ARG A 3 -60.44 -66.58 26.24
C ARG A 3 -59.94 -65.63 25.11
N LEU A 4 -60.29 -64.36 25.21
CA LEU A 4 -59.74 -63.31 24.39
C LEU A 4 -58.33 -62.95 24.85
N PHE A 5 -57.35 -63.00 23.92
CA PHE A 5 -56.02 -62.39 24.09
C PHE A 5 -56.09 -60.94 23.62
N ARG A 6 -55.80 -60.01 24.54
CA ARG A 6 -55.58 -58.59 24.22
C ARG A 6 -54.09 -58.38 23.94
N THR A 7 -53.77 -58.08 22.73
CA THR A 7 -52.41 -57.65 22.33
C THR A 7 -52.31 -56.15 22.49
N SER A 8 -51.48 -55.68 23.44
CA SER A 8 -51.15 -54.26 23.58
C SER A 8 -49.98 -53.92 22.65
N VAL A 9 -50.23 -53.03 21.69
CA VAL A 9 -49.20 -52.48 20.83
C VAL A 9 -48.72 -51.19 21.50
N THR A 10 -47.45 -51.19 21.98
CA THR A 10 -46.79 -50.03 22.53
C THR A 10 -46.07 -49.32 21.38
N LEU A 11 -46.59 -48.14 21.04
CA LEU A 11 -45.97 -47.25 20.02
C LEU A 11 -44.83 -46.43 20.68
N PHE A 12 -43.58 -46.76 20.34
CA PHE A 12 -42.47 -45.96 20.74
C PHE A 12 -42.34 -44.76 19.76
N PHE A 13 -42.70 -43.58 20.20
CA PHE A 13 -42.37 -42.32 19.53
C PHE A 13 -40.92 -41.95 19.87
N GLY A 14 -40.00 -42.25 18.93
CA GLY A 14 -38.60 -41.78 19.00
C GLY A 14 -38.54 -40.31 18.65
N LEU A 15 -38.36 -39.45 19.65
CA LEU A 15 -38.08 -38.02 19.46
C LEU A 15 -36.65 -37.88 19.00
N HIS A 16 -36.43 -37.71 17.67
CA HIS A 16 -35.14 -37.36 17.12
C HIS A 16 -34.91 -35.87 17.33
N LEU A 17 -34.11 -35.52 18.34
CA LEU A 17 -33.63 -34.18 18.58
C LEU A 17 -32.44 -33.93 17.62
N THR A 18 -32.70 -33.35 16.46
CA THR A 18 -31.64 -32.84 15.56
C THR A 18 -31.04 -31.60 16.16
N PHE A 19 -29.85 -31.73 16.74
CA PHE A 19 -29.01 -30.58 17.09
C PHE A 19 -28.56 -29.92 15.81
N PHE A 20 -29.20 -28.81 15.47
CA PHE A 20 -28.71 -27.86 14.47
C PHE A 20 -27.58 -27.07 15.12
N THR A 21 -26.34 -27.50 14.93
CA THR A 21 -25.19 -26.69 15.27
C THR A 21 -25.15 -25.49 14.32
N LEU A 22 -25.62 -24.35 14.78
CA LEU A 22 -25.30 -23.08 14.15
C LEU A 22 -23.78 -22.92 14.22
N ALA A 23 -23.10 -23.13 13.12
CA ALA A 23 -21.75 -22.64 12.94
C ALA A 23 -21.85 -21.10 12.93
N LEU A 24 -21.63 -20.50 14.09
CA LEU A 24 -21.34 -19.07 14.17
C LEU A 24 -20.05 -18.89 13.37
N GLY A 25 -20.20 -18.35 12.15
CA GLY A 25 -19.06 -17.84 11.40
C GLY A 25 -18.31 -16.90 12.34
N GLN A 26 -17.07 -17.22 12.63
CA GLN A 26 -16.16 -16.25 13.21
C GLN A 26 -16.04 -15.16 12.17
N ASP A 27 -16.83 -14.11 12.32
CA ASP A 27 -16.55 -12.82 11.68
C ASP A 27 -15.16 -12.44 12.19
N GLY A 28 -14.16 -12.64 11.32
CA GLY A 28 -12.79 -12.33 11.63
C GLY A 28 -12.75 -10.86 12.08
N GLU A 29 -12.18 -10.60 13.25
CA GLU A 29 -11.97 -9.26 13.73
C GLU A 29 -11.46 -8.38 12.59
N PRO A 30 -12.00 -7.17 12.38
CA PRO A 30 -11.52 -6.29 11.34
C PRO A 30 -10.01 -6.10 11.54
N THR A 31 -9.24 -6.66 10.62
CA THR A 31 -7.78 -6.59 10.69
C THR A 31 -7.40 -5.12 10.49
N ASP A 32 -6.83 -4.51 11.52
CA ASP A 32 -6.29 -3.14 11.43
C ASP A 32 -5.12 -3.11 10.43
N THR A 33 -5.45 -2.87 9.17
CA THR A 33 -4.49 -2.73 8.06
C THR A 33 -3.99 -1.31 7.91
N ARG A 34 -4.20 -0.48 8.93
CA ARG A 34 -3.70 0.91 8.93
C ARG A 34 -2.22 0.96 8.60
N VAL A 35 -1.85 1.82 7.65
CA VAL A 35 -0.46 2.08 7.30
C VAL A 35 0.21 2.84 8.43
N THR A 36 1.26 2.26 8.98
CA THR A 36 2.05 2.83 10.08
C THR A 36 3.30 3.56 9.59
N HIS A 37 3.88 3.08 8.46
CA HIS A 37 5.07 3.69 7.85
C HIS A 37 4.93 3.68 6.32
N GLY A 38 5.40 4.72 5.67
CA GLY A 38 5.26 4.93 4.24
C GLY A 38 3.97 5.69 3.89
N PRO A 39 3.54 5.68 2.62
CA PRO A 39 4.19 5.00 1.51
C PRO A 39 5.52 5.63 1.12
N MET A 40 6.53 4.80 0.90
CA MET A 40 7.80 5.22 0.33
C MET A 40 7.83 4.85 -1.15
N LEU A 41 8.03 5.84 -2.01
CA LEU A 41 8.13 5.63 -3.44
C LEU A 41 9.52 5.10 -3.80
N GLY A 42 9.59 4.15 -4.73
CA GLY A 42 10.85 3.58 -5.17
C GLY A 42 10.77 2.90 -6.53
N ARG A 43 11.93 2.52 -7.05
CA ARG A 43 12.07 1.86 -8.36
C ARG A 43 11.32 2.60 -9.47
N PRO A 44 11.57 3.92 -9.65
CA PRO A 44 10.93 4.66 -10.72
C PRO A 44 11.35 4.10 -12.09
N ALA A 45 10.38 3.97 -12.99
CA ALA A 45 10.61 3.63 -14.38
C ALA A 45 9.71 4.48 -15.29
N ALA A 46 9.85 4.32 -16.60
CA ALA A 46 9.01 5.05 -17.55
C ALA A 46 7.55 4.61 -17.50
N ASP A 47 7.29 3.38 -17.07
CA ASP A 47 5.97 2.74 -17.08
C ASP A 47 5.53 2.16 -15.74
N SER A 48 6.33 2.37 -14.70
CA SER A 48 6.02 1.82 -13.37
C SER A 48 6.58 2.66 -12.22
N MET A 49 5.99 2.44 -11.03
CA MET A 49 6.42 2.99 -9.76
C MET A 49 6.08 2.00 -8.65
N SER A 50 7.00 1.77 -7.73
CA SER A 50 6.76 0.94 -6.55
C SER A 50 6.46 1.80 -5.33
N LEU A 51 5.56 1.30 -4.49
CA LEU A 51 5.23 1.85 -3.18
C LEU A 51 5.56 0.80 -2.13
N TRP A 52 6.49 1.10 -1.26
CA TRP A 52 6.73 0.31 -0.04
C TRP A 52 5.89 0.89 1.09
N LEU A 53 5.32 0.03 1.92
CA LEU A 53 4.59 0.43 3.12
C LEU A 53 4.64 -0.67 4.19
N ARG A 54 4.34 -0.27 5.42
CA ARG A 54 4.15 -1.15 6.57
C ARG A 54 2.76 -0.91 7.16
N THR A 55 2.10 -1.98 7.58
CA THR A 55 0.78 -1.92 8.23
C THR A 55 0.87 -2.30 9.71
N ALA A 56 -0.13 -1.93 10.49
CA ALA A 56 -0.21 -2.28 11.92
C ALA A 56 -0.33 -3.80 12.11
N ARG A 57 -1.10 -4.48 11.24
CA ARG A 57 -1.27 -5.93 11.20
C ARG A 57 -1.23 -6.44 9.76
N PRO A 58 -0.97 -7.73 9.53
CA PRO A 58 -1.03 -8.31 8.20
C PRO A 58 -2.37 -8.03 7.53
N GLY A 59 -2.34 -7.65 6.26
CA GLY A 59 -3.58 -7.42 5.54
C GLY A 59 -3.39 -6.81 4.17
N LYS A 60 -4.53 -6.56 3.54
CA LYS A 60 -4.66 -6.06 2.18
C LYS A 60 -4.66 -4.53 2.18
N VAL A 61 -3.93 -3.92 1.24
CA VAL A 61 -3.93 -2.47 1.06
C VAL A 61 -4.34 -2.13 -0.38
N VAL A 62 -5.32 -1.24 -0.52
CA VAL A 62 -5.78 -0.75 -1.82
C VAL A 62 -5.26 0.65 -2.06
N VAL A 63 -4.73 0.90 -3.25
CA VAL A 63 -4.25 2.21 -3.69
C VAL A 63 -5.06 2.64 -4.90
N PHE A 64 -5.70 3.80 -4.81
CA PHE A 64 -6.32 4.49 -5.93
C PHE A 64 -5.29 5.40 -6.57
N TYR A 65 -5.26 5.48 -7.89
CA TYR A 65 -4.33 6.37 -8.60
C TYR A 65 -4.88 6.82 -9.94
N GLY A 66 -4.36 7.95 -10.42
CA GLY A 66 -4.77 8.55 -11.68
C GLY A 66 -3.88 9.72 -12.05
N THR A 67 -4.11 10.32 -13.22
CA THR A 67 -3.39 11.52 -13.68
C THR A 67 -4.06 12.82 -13.22
N ASP A 68 -5.31 12.75 -12.84
CA ASP A 68 -6.04 13.84 -12.19
C ASP A 68 -6.16 13.55 -10.68
N LYS A 69 -5.78 14.53 -9.84
CA LYS A 69 -5.89 14.41 -8.38
C LYS A 69 -7.33 14.25 -7.88
N ASN A 70 -8.30 14.72 -8.65
CA ASN A 70 -9.73 14.66 -8.34
C ASN A 70 -10.41 13.40 -8.93
N ASP A 71 -9.73 12.70 -9.85
CA ASP A 71 -10.19 11.45 -10.46
C ASP A 71 -9.11 10.38 -10.40
N LEU A 72 -9.14 9.58 -9.32
CA LEU A 72 -8.27 8.44 -9.11
C LEU A 72 -8.98 7.17 -9.56
N SER A 73 -9.28 7.08 -10.86
CA SER A 73 -10.12 6.02 -11.44
C SER A 73 -9.47 4.65 -11.53
N LYS A 74 -8.16 4.55 -11.32
CA LYS A 74 -7.44 3.27 -11.33
C LYS A 74 -7.19 2.76 -9.92
N THR A 75 -7.19 1.43 -9.78
CA THR A 75 -6.89 0.77 -8.51
C THR A 75 -5.78 -0.24 -8.66
N ALA A 76 -4.98 -0.39 -7.61
CA ALA A 76 -4.04 -1.48 -7.46
C ALA A 76 -4.08 -1.98 -6.01
N THR A 77 -3.83 -3.28 -5.83
CA THR A 77 -3.94 -3.91 -4.54
C THR A 77 -2.65 -4.63 -4.17
N LEU A 78 -2.10 -4.27 -3.02
CA LEU A 78 -1.15 -5.10 -2.32
C LEU A 78 -1.95 -6.23 -1.64
N LYS A 79 -1.73 -7.48 -2.06
CA LYS A 79 -2.57 -8.62 -1.64
C LYS A 79 -2.47 -8.89 -0.15
N SER A 80 -1.29 -8.80 0.42
CA SER A 80 -1.07 -8.94 1.85
C SER A 80 0.29 -8.40 2.26
N THR A 81 0.33 -7.73 3.41
CA THR A 81 1.52 -7.60 4.24
C THR A 81 1.63 -8.84 5.14
N SER A 82 2.80 -9.17 5.62
CA SER A 82 3.05 -10.41 6.36
C SER A 82 3.84 -10.12 7.63
N ILE A 83 3.50 -10.82 8.72
CA ILE A 83 4.24 -10.73 9.99
C ILE A 83 5.70 -11.15 9.84
N ASP A 84 5.98 -12.15 8.99
CA ASP A 84 7.34 -12.63 8.72
C ASP A 84 8.23 -11.57 8.05
N ARG A 85 7.61 -10.52 7.53
CA ARG A 85 8.27 -9.36 6.92
C ARG A 85 7.95 -8.07 7.67
N ASP A 86 7.73 -8.16 8.96
CA ASP A 86 7.36 -7.02 9.81
C ASP A 86 6.15 -6.23 9.26
N ASN A 87 5.16 -6.94 8.75
CA ASN A 87 3.95 -6.36 8.13
C ASN A 87 4.25 -5.40 6.97
N THR A 88 5.39 -5.56 6.31
CA THR A 88 5.74 -4.74 5.15
C THR A 88 5.29 -5.36 3.84
N GLY A 89 5.17 -4.53 2.82
CA GLY A 89 4.88 -4.96 1.47
C GLY A 89 5.28 -3.94 0.42
N ILE A 90 5.45 -4.41 -0.81
CA ILE A 90 5.74 -3.57 -1.97
C ILE A 90 4.64 -3.78 -3.01
N LEU A 91 3.98 -2.70 -3.38
CA LEU A 91 3.04 -2.64 -4.49
C LEU A 91 3.72 -1.94 -5.66
N THR A 92 3.71 -2.56 -6.85
CA THR A 92 4.21 -1.92 -8.06
C THR A 92 3.05 -1.56 -8.98
N LEU A 93 2.86 -0.28 -9.21
CA LEU A 93 1.96 0.25 -10.24
C LEU A 93 2.64 0.06 -11.60
N ARG A 94 1.92 -0.51 -12.56
CA ARG A 94 2.45 -0.84 -13.89
C ARG A 94 1.55 -0.28 -15.00
N GLY A 95 2.06 -0.23 -16.24
CA GLY A 95 1.32 0.25 -17.39
C GLY A 95 1.05 1.76 -17.32
N LEU A 96 1.95 2.48 -16.67
CA LEU A 96 1.87 3.93 -16.57
C LEU A 96 2.39 4.59 -17.87
N LYS A 97 1.94 5.81 -18.13
CA LYS A 97 2.47 6.62 -19.23
C LYS A 97 3.82 7.23 -18.82
N PRO A 98 4.82 7.29 -19.73
CA PRO A 98 6.10 7.94 -19.46
C PRO A 98 5.94 9.43 -19.19
N ASN A 99 6.93 10.01 -18.49
CA ASN A 99 7.02 11.43 -18.18
C ASN A 99 5.71 12.05 -17.70
N THR A 100 4.90 11.29 -16.96
CA THR A 100 3.55 11.65 -16.58
C THR A 100 3.44 11.75 -15.05
N ARG A 101 2.81 12.81 -14.57
CA ARG A 101 2.48 12.94 -13.15
C ARG A 101 1.26 12.08 -12.82
N TYR A 102 1.39 11.29 -11.78
CA TYR A 102 0.33 10.51 -11.18
C TYR A 102 0.09 10.97 -9.74
N HIS A 103 -1.15 10.96 -9.34
CA HIS A 103 -1.60 11.15 -7.97
C HIS A 103 -2.08 9.80 -7.44
N TYR A 104 -1.91 9.58 -6.14
CA TYR A 104 -2.39 8.37 -5.49
C TYR A 104 -3.00 8.69 -4.12
N ARG A 105 -3.87 7.80 -3.66
CA ARG A 105 -4.44 7.78 -2.33
C ARG A 105 -4.57 6.34 -1.86
N ILE A 106 -4.19 6.08 -0.62
CA ILE A 106 -4.38 4.77 0.01
C ILE A 106 -5.80 4.72 0.57
N ALA A 107 -6.54 3.63 0.24
CA ALA A 107 -7.87 3.41 0.78
C ALA A 107 -7.83 3.35 2.31
N ASP A 108 -8.92 3.81 2.93
CA ASP A 108 -9.14 3.83 4.38
C ASP A 108 -8.13 4.66 5.18
N HIS A 109 -7.15 5.25 4.49
CA HIS A 109 -6.16 6.15 5.07
C HIS A 109 -6.12 7.43 4.25
N GLN A 110 -6.09 8.57 4.90
CA GLN A 110 -5.99 9.87 4.22
C GLN A 110 -4.57 10.12 3.64
N LEU A 111 -3.78 9.05 3.49
CA LEU A 111 -2.45 9.13 2.92
C LEU A 111 -2.55 9.26 1.41
N SER A 112 -2.07 10.37 0.90
CA SER A 112 -2.07 10.68 -0.52
C SER A 112 -0.73 11.32 -0.92
N GLY A 113 -0.41 11.26 -2.20
CA GLY A 113 0.78 11.85 -2.74
C GLY A 113 0.78 11.89 -4.26
N SER A 114 1.90 12.25 -4.82
CA SER A 114 2.11 12.23 -6.26
C SER A 114 3.53 11.83 -6.61
N PHE A 115 3.71 11.32 -7.81
CA PHE A 115 5.00 11.02 -8.40
C PHE A 115 4.96 11.32 -9.90
N ARG A 116 6.13 11.39 -10.53
CA ARG A 116 6.25 11.43 -11.98
C ARG A 116 7.01 10.18 -12.45
N THR A 117 6.49 9.52 -13.46
CA THR A 117 7.22 8.45 -14.15
C THR A 117 8.42 9.03 -14.90
N LEU A 118 9.46 8.22 -15.07
CA LEU A 118 10.61 8.63 -15.86
C LEU A 118 10.21 8.80 -17.33
N PRO A 119 10.85 9.72 -18.05
CA PRO A 119 10.72 9.80 -19.51
C PRO A 119 11.42 8.60 -20.17
N ARG A 120 11.05 8.28 -21.39
CA ARG A 120 11.79 7.33 -22.23
C ARG A 120 12.99 8.01 -22.88
N SER A 121 13.97 7.22 -23.32
CA SER A 121 15.12 7.73 -24.06
C SER A 121 14.71 8.59 -25.26
N ALA A 122 13.68 8.16 -25.99
CA ALA A 122 13.15 8.94 -27.11
C ALA A 122 12.63 10.33 -26.74
N ASP A 123 12.11 10.50 -25.50
CA ASP A 123 11.58 11.78 -25.03
C ASP A 123 12.70 12.83 -24.77
N PHE A 124 13.95 12.36 -24.62
CA PHE A 124 15.12 13.23 -24.44
C PHE A 124 15.83 13.57 -25.75
N ARG A 125 15.55 12.83 -26.82
CA ARG A 125 16.27 13.00 -28.08
C ARG A 125 15.93 14.33 -28.74
N ASN A 126 16.95 15.12 -29.00
CA ASN A 126 16.86 16.31 -29.84
C ASN A 126 18.15 16.47 -30.65
N ALA A 127 18.05 17.02 -31.86
CA ALA A 127 19.15 17.06 -32.81
C ALA A 127 20.33 17.93 -32.37
N SER A 128 20.08 18.97 -31.58
CA SER A 128 21.09 19.95 -31.23
C SER A 128 21.80 19.70 -29.89
N GLY A 129 21.10 19.12 -28.91
CA GLY A 129 21.65 19.01 -27.56
C GLY A 129 21.77 17.58 -27.03
N ASN A 130 20.99 16.63 -27.58
CA ASN A 130 20.97 15.25 -27.12
C ASN A 130 20.56 14.29 -28.24
N PRO A 131 21.36 14.19 -29.31
CA PRO A 131 20.98 13.40 -30.50
C PRO A 131 20.85 11.89 -30.21
N GLU A 132 21.54 11.39 -29.21
CA GLU A 132 21.50 9.99 -28.80
C GLU A 132 20.36 9.68 -27.84
N GLY A 133 19.69 10.71 -27.28
CA GLY A 133 18.61 10.53 -26.29
C GLY A 133 19.13 10.02 -24.96
N LEU A 134 20.29 10.48 -24.53
CA LEU A 134 20.84 10.13 -23.22
C LEU A 134 19.91 10.60 -22.11
N PHE A 135 19.85 9.82 -21.05
CA PHE A 135 19.00 10.12 -19.89
C PHE A 135 19.48 11.39 -19.19
N ASN A 136 18.63 12.38 -19.12
CA ASN A 136 18.89 13.65 -18.43
C ASN A 136 17.96 13.77 -17.22
N PHE A 137 18.54 13.84 -16.03
CA PHE A 137 17.77 13.86 -14.77
C PHE A 137 18.44 14.76 -13.73
N ARG A 138 17.63 15.18 -12.78
CA ARG A 138 18.08 15.84 -11.55
C ARG A 138 17.73 14.95 -10.37
N PHE A 139 18.64 14.85 -9.44
CA PHE A 139 18.41 14.08 -8.23
C PHE A 139 18.90 14.83 -7.00
N GLU A 140 18.30 14.50 -5.89
CA GLU A 140 18.77 14.87 -4.57
C GLU A 140 19.55 13.71 -3.97
N PHE A 141 20.64 13.99 -3.33
CA PHE A 141 21.41 13.02 -2.56
C PHE A 141 21.50 13.53 -1.12
N ALA A 142 21.04 12.72 -0.18
CA ALA A 142 21.06 13.06 1.23
C ALA A 142 21.51 11.86 2.07
N CYS A 143 22.23 12.19 3.14
CA CYS A 143 22.73 11.23 4.12
C CYS A 143 22.61 11.85 5.50
N GLY A 144 22.29 11.04 6.51
CA GLY A 144 22.29 11.47 7.90
C GLY A 144 21.07 12.30 8.29
N ASN A 145 20.10 11.65 8.91
CA ASN A 145 18.97 12.32 9.53
C ASN A 145 18.94 11.94 11.01
N ASN A 146 19.50 12.78 11.87
CA ASN A 146 19.48 12.55 13.30
C ASN A 146 18.13 13.03 13.89
N GLN A 147 17.28 12.09 14.19
CA GLN A 147 15.98 12.36 14.83
C GLN A 147 16.01 12.16 16.36
N ARG A 148 17.16 11.87 16.95
CA ARG A 148 17.24 11.69 18.39
C ARG A 148 16.95 13.01 19.11
N GLY A 149 15.90 13.02 19.90
CA GLY A 149 15.60 14.09 20.83
C GLY A 149 16.67 14.13 21.92
N GLY A 150 17.41 15.20 21.97
CA GLY A 150 18.45 15.46 22.99
C GLY A 150 19.24 16.70 22.62
N GLY A 151 19.25 17.68 23.47
CA GLY A 151 19.91 18.95 23.22
C GLY A 151 19.23 19.75 22.10
N ASP A 152 19.99 20.26 21.17
CA ASP A 152 19.52 21.12 20.08
C ASP A 152 18.88 20.38 18.90
N SER A 153 18.64 19.08 19.02
CA SER A 153 18.01 18.33 17.92
C SER A 153 16.53 18.69 17.81
N ALA A 154 16.13 19.08 16.61
CA ALA A 154 14.73 19.25 16.29
C ALA A 154 13.98 17.94 16.50
N GLY A 155 12.81 17.98 17.09
CA GLY A 155 11.93 16.82 17.32
C GLY A 155 11.55 16.10 16.01
N PRO A 156 10.44 15.35 15.98
CA PRO A 156 10.04 14.51 14.85
C PRO A 156 9.75 15.30 13.56
N THR A 157 9.62 16.61 13.64
CA THR A 157 9.46 17.51 12.49
C THR A 157 10.75 18.28 12.27
N LEU A 158 11.44 17.98 11.17
CA LEU A 158 12.65 18.68 10.80
C LEU A 158 12.33 19.79 9.79
N PRO A 159 12.51 21.08 10.14
CA PRO A 159 12.22 22.19 9.22
C PRO A 159 12.98 22.12 7.89
N VAL A 160 14.11 21.41 7.86
CA VAL A 160 14.87 21.18 6.64
C VAL A 160 14.06 20.44 5.58
N PHE A 161 13.18 19.51 5.95
CA PHE A 161 12.35 18.80 4.98
C PHE A 161 11.27 19.70 4.37
N ASP A 162 10.73 20.64 5.11
CA ASP A 162 9.82 21.65 4.56
C ASP A 162 10.55 22.54 3.55
N THR A 163 11.76 22.95 3.88
CA THR A 163 12.61 23.76 2.99
C THR A 163 12.99 22.96 1.73
N LEU A 164 13.41 21.71 1.88
CA LEU A 164 13.74 20.83 0.74
C LEU A 164 12.51 20.62 -0.14
N ASN A 165 11.36 20.30 0.47
CA ASN A 165 10.12 20.13 -0.27
C ASN A 165 9.73 21.41 -1.03
N ALA A 166 9.89 22.59 -0.45
CA ALA A 166 9.62 23.86 -1.12
C ALA A 166 10.60 24.16 -2.27
N LEU A 167 11.87 23.81 -2.11
CA LEU A 167 12.92 24.13 -3.08
C LEU A 167 13.03 23.13 -4.22
N VAL A 168 12.83 21.83 -3.96
CA VAL A 168 13.18 20.77 -4.92
C VAL A 168 12.00 19.90 -5.39
N ARG A 169 10.86 19.98 -4.73
CA ARG A 169 9.68 19.14 -4.95
C ARG A 169 9.37 18.80 -6.41
N ASP A 170 9.36 19.79 -7.29
CA ASP A 170 9.03 19.61 -8.70
C ASP A 170 10.25 19.75 -9.62
N LYS A 171 11.45 19.86 -9.06
CA LYS A 171 12.70 20.12 -9.79
C LYS A 171 13.61 18.91 -9.87
N VAL A 172 13.38 17.89 -9.04
CA VAL A 172 14.14 16.64 -9.06
C VAL A 172 13.27 15.48 -9.51
N ASN A 173 13.88 14.50 -10.14
CA ASN A 173 13.22 13.30 -10.64
C ASN A 173 13.13 12.22 -9.57
N PHE A 174 14.13 12.14 -8.68
CA PHE A 174 14.18 11.20 -7.56
C PHE A 174 15.15 11.67 -6.49
N ALA A 175 15.08 11.07 -5.31
CA ALA A 175 16.04 11.26 -4.23
C ALA A 175 16.78 9.95 -3.94
N ILE A 176 18.05 10.06 -3.56
CA ILE A 176 18.85 8.97 -3.04
C ILE A 176 19.08 9.26 -1.55
N LEU A 177 18.53 8.39 -0.73
CA LEU A 177 18.66 8.45 0.72
C LEU A 177 19.72 7.44 1.15
N ASN A 178 20.91 7.94 1.53
CA ASN A 178 22.08 7.10 1.79
C ASN A 178 22.42 7.09 3.27
N GLY A 179 21.91 6.06 3.98
CA GLY A 179 22.24 5.80 5.38
C GLY A 179 21.65 6.77 6.41
N ASP A 180 21.78 6.43 7.68
CA ASP A 180 21.47 7.24 8.87
C ASP A 180 20.09 7.95 8.85
N TRP A 181 19.06 7.20 8.46
CA TRP A 181 17.69 7.72 8.37
C TRP A 181 16.79 7.30 9.56
N LEU A 182 17.39 6.74 10.61
CA LEU A 182 16.69 6.28 11.82
C LEU A 182 17.03 7.14 13.04
#